data_83357e0f41fa5620ccca3657aeb5f27b
#
_entry.id   83357e0f41fa5620ccca3657aeb5f27b
#
_cell.length_a   1.000
_cell.length_b   1.000
_cell.length_c   1.000
_cell.angle_alpha   90.00
_cell.angle_beta   90.00
_cell.angle_gamma   90.00
#
_symmetry.space_group_name_H-M   'P 1'
#
loop_
_entity.id
_entity.type
_entity.pdbx_description
1 polymer ?
#
loop_
_entity_poly.entity_id
_entity_poly.type
_entity_poly.pdbx_seq_one_letter_code
_entity_poly.pdbx_strand_id
1 'polypeptide(L)'
;MGCDIHCYIEYKPAESNDWSDFGGHINPGRNYDLFAKLAGVRNYGKIEPVAKPRGYPEDAAYAARSENWMYVADSPGEGYCSPERAECWVENGASKYRDSEKKYVSNPDWHTHSWLTADEFAVAIEGSGEPEYEAILAAMRSFEAGGAQARIVFWFDN
;
A
#
# COMPACT_ATOMS: atom_id res chain seq x y z
N MET A 1 19.27 -6.70 6.54
CA MET A 1 18.51 -6.60 5.31
C MET A 1 17.86 -5.22 5.26
N GLY A 2 17.73 -4.62 4.07
CA GLY A 2 17.04 -3.35 3.88
C GLY A 2 15.52 -3.54 3.97
N CYS A 3 14.79 -2.44 3.98
CA CYS A 3 13.34 -2.41 3.89
C CYS A 3 12.98 -1.30 2.91
N ASP A 4 12.18 -1.60 1.92
CA ASP A 4 11.68 -0.64 0.95
C ASP A 4 10.19 -0.40 1.15
N ILE A 5 9.68 0.71 0.62
CA ILE A 5 8.27 1.05 0.62
C ILE A 5 7.73 1.02 -0.80
N HIS A 6 6.55 0.45 -0.95
CA HIS A 6 5.79 0.38 -2.20
C HIS A 6 4.55 1.24 -2.05
N CYS A 7 4.35 2.20 -2.95
CA CYS A 7 3.24 3.16 -2.88
C CYS A 7 2.43 3.20 -4.16
N TYR A 8 1.13 3.46 -4.00
CA TYR A 8 0.19 3.82 -5.06
C TYR A 8 -0.62 5.03 -4.64
N ILE A 9 -0.63 6.07 -5.47
CA ILE A 9 -1.59 7.17 -5.31
C ILE A 9 -2.91 6.70 -5.91
N GLU A 10 -3.96 6.75 -5.13
CA GLU A 10 -5.30 6.45 -5.60
C GLU A 10 -6.22 7.66 -5.42
N TYR A 11 -7.12 7.84 -6.36
CA TYR A 11 -8.15 8.87 -6.32
C TYR A 11 -9.51 8.30 -6.69
N LYS A 12 -10.56 8.89 -6.14
CA LYS A 12 -11.94 8.53 -6.42
C LYS A 12 -12.71 9.80 -6.77
N PRO A 13 -13.10 10.00 -8.04
CA PRO A 13 -13.93 11.12 -8.45
C PRO A 13 -15.25 11.15 -7.69
N ALA A 14 -15.83 12.34 -7.48
CA ALA A 14 -17.07 12.50 -6.73
C ALA A 14 -18.26 11.69 -7.30
N GLU A 15 -18.25 11.48 -8.62
CA GLU A 15 -19.31 10.74 -9.34
C GLU A 15 -19.00 9.25 -9.49
N SER A 16 -17.89 8.76 -8.94
CA SER A 16 -17.48 7.36 -9.02
C SER A 16 -17.51 6.67 -7.64
N ASN A 17 -17.83 5.39 -7.65
CA ASN A 17 -17.68 4.54 -6.48
C ASN A 17 -16.35 3.78 -6.45
N ASP A 18 -15.56 3.89 -7.53
CA ASP A 18 -14.34 3.12 -7.71
C ASP A 18 -13.09 4.00 -7.55
N TRP A 19 -12.07 3.43 -6.96
CA TRP A 19 -10.74 4.00 -6.89
C TRP A 19 -9.96 3.72 -8.18
N SER A 20 -9.23 4.72 -8.64
CA SER A 20 -8.29 4.62 -9.76
C SER A 20 -6.89 4.97 -9.27
N ASP A 21 -5.87 4.36 -9.84
CA ASP A 21 -4.48 4.72 -9.55
C ASP A 21 -3.98 5.86 -10.45
N PHE A 22 -2.98 6.57 -9.98
CA PHE A 22 -2.26 7.59 -10.72
C PHE A 22 -0.75 7.36 -10.65
N GLY A 23 -0.13 7.16 -11.80
CA GLY A 23 1.31 7.03 -11.93
C GLY A 23 1.87 5.62 -11.70
N GLY A 24 1.02 4.65 -11.34
CA GLY A 24 1.46 3.28 -11.08
C GLY A 24 2.26 3.15 -9.80
N HIS A 25 3.13 2.13 -9.73
CA HIS A 25 3.99 1.86 -8.59
C HIS A 25 5.03 2.95 -8.38
N ILE A 26 5.12 3.45 -7.14
CA ILE A 26 6.10 4.45 -6.72
C ILE A 26 6.94 3.87 -5.57
N ASN A 27 8.25 4.00 -5.69
CA ASN A 27 9.19 3.76 -4.59
C ASN A 27 9.90 5.08 -4.28
N PRO A 28 9.44 5.84 -3.26
CA PRO A 28 10.00 7.16 -2.95
C PRO A 28 11.33 7.11 -2.18
N GLY A 29 11.99 5.95 -2.16
CA GLY A 29 13.25 5.76 -1.47
C GLY A 29 13.11 5.44 0.02
N ARG A 30 14.23 5.07 0.63
CA ARG A 30 14.30 4.63 2.03
C ARG A 30 14.47 5.81 2.97
N ASN A 31 13.51 5.97 3.87
CA ASN A 31 13.64 6.85 5.02
C ASN A 31 12.94 6.20 6.21
N TYR A 32 13.71 5.60 7.13
CA TYR A 32 13.16 4.84 8.25
C TYR A 32 12.42 5.70 9.28
N ASP A 33 12.75 6.98 9.39
CA ASP A 33 11.98 7.91 10.24
C ASP A 33 10.58 8.15 9.64
N LEU A 34 10.49 8.25 8.31
CA LEU A 34 9.20 8.30 7.63
C LEU A 34 8.44 6.97 7.72
N PHE A 35 9.11 5.83 7.56
CA PHE A 35 8.47 4.52 7.74
C PHE A 35 7.87 4.35 9.14
N ALA A 36 8.58 4.86 10.16
CA ALA A 36 8.07 4.89 11.52
C ALA A 36 6.84 5.77 11.66
N LYS A 37 6.85 6.99 11.11
CA LYS A 37 5.72 7.93 11.12
C LYS A 37 4.51 7.42 10.32
N LEU A 38 4.74 6.74 9.20
CA LEU A 38 3.69 6.21 8.35
C LEU A 38 2.98 4.99 8.97
N ALA A 39 3.74 4.07 9.54
CA ALA A 39 3.20 2.77 9.97
C ALA A 39 3.94 2.08 11.11
N GLY A 40 4.88 2.74 11.77
CA GLY A 40 5.68 2.13 12.84
C GLY A 40 6.74 1.14 12.36
N VAL A 41 7.05 1.11 11.06
CA VAL A 41 8.05 0.20 10.48
C VAL A 41 9.46 0.73 10.70
N ARG A 42 10.41 -0.17 11.03
CA ARG A 42 11.81 0.20 11.36
C ARG A 42 11.92 1.33 12.40
N ASN A 43 11.01 1.32 13.36
CA ASN A 43 10.81 2.37 14.35
C ASN A 43 11.82 2.30 15.50
N TYR A 44 13.05 2.65 15.22
CA TYR A 44 14.13 2.67 16.22
C TYR A 44 13.99 3.83 17.22
N GLY A 45 13.36 4.92 16.80
CA GLY A 45 13.13 6.13 17.61
C GLY A 45 11.87 6.07 18.48
N LYS A 46 11.10 4.98 18.44
CA LYS A 46 9.80 4.83 19.13
C LYS A 46 8.84 5.99 18.83
N ILE A 47 8.78 6.37 17.55
CA ILE A 47 7.87 7.39 17.03
C ILE A 47 6.46 6.81 17.01
N GLU A 48 5.47 7.56 17.48
CA GLU A 48 4.07 7.16 17.30
C GLU A 48 3.66 7.38 15.83
N PRO A 49 3.15 6.36 15.13
CA PRO A 49 2.70 6.54 13.76
C PRO A 49 1.44 7.41 13.70
N VAL A 50 1.28 8.15 12.60
CA VAL A 50 0.11 9.02 12.37
C VAL A 50 -1.20 8.25 12.45
N ALA A 51 -1.19 7.00 11.99
CA ALA A 51 -2.29 6.05 12.18
C ALA A 51 -1.74 4.65 12.36
N LYS A 52 -2.44 3.82 13.13
CA LYS A 52 -2.13 2.39 13.17
C LYS A 52 -2.34 1.79 11.79
N PRO A 53 -1.50 0.83 11.35
CA PRO A 53 -1.69 0.16 10.08
C PRO A 53 -3.11 -0.39 9.91
N ARG A 54 -3.75 -0.03 8.80
CA ARG A 54 -5.17 -0.32 8.52
C ARG A 54 -5.38 -1.61 7.73
N GLY A 55 -4.30 -2.22 7.29
CA GLY A 55 -4.35 -3.32 6.34
C GLY A 55 -4.50 -2.84 4.89
N TYR A 56 -4.53 -3.78 3.99
CA TYR A 56 -4.74 -3.52 2.56
C TYR A 56 -6.22 -3.18 2.31
N PRO A 57 -6.54 -2.07 1.62
CA PRO A 57 -7.94 -1.71 1.39
C PRO A 57 -8.60 -2.68 0.40
N GLU A 58 -9.77 -3.23 0.77
CA GLU A 58 -10.51 -4.17 -0.06
C GLU A 58 -10.97 -3.56 -1.40
N ASP A 59 -11.17 -2.24 -1.42
CA ASP A 59 -11.56 -1.46 -2.59
C ASP A 59 -10.38 -0.79 -3.31
N ALA A 60 -9.16 -1.31 -3.14
CA ALA A 60 -7.98 -0.80 -3.82
C ALA A 60 -8.14 -0.83 -5.35
N ALA A 61 -7.54 0.14 -6.03
CA ALA A 61 -7.48 0.17 -7.48
C ALA A 61 -6.79 -1.08 -8.06
N TYR A 62 -7.16 -1.45 -9.27
CA TYR A 62 -6.65 -2.66 -9.93
C TYR A 62 -5.13 -2.74 -9.98
N ALA A 63 -4.44 -1.63 -10.25
CA ALA A 63 -2.98 -1.62 -10.34
C ALA A 63 -2.31 -2.06 -9.02
N ALA A 64 -2.70 -1.48 -7.89
CA ALA A 64 -2.19 -1.88 -6.58
C ALA A 64 -2.53 -3.35 -6.26
N ARG A 65 -3.77 -3.78 -6.57
CA ARG A 65 -4.18 -5.18 -6.37
C ARG A 65 -3.38 -6.17 -7.20
N SER A 66 -3.20 -5.88 -8.48
CA SER A 66 -2.51 -6.80 -9.40
C SER A 66 -1.04 -7.01 -9.06
N GLU A 67 -0.39 -6.02 -8.45
CA GLU A 67 0.99 -6.15 -7.99
C GLU A 67 1.10 -6.88 -6.65
N ASN A 68 0.17 -6.61 -5.73
CA ASN A 68 0.24 -7.14 -4.37
C ASN A 68 -0.29 -8.59 -4.26
N TRP A 69 -1.20 -9.01 -5.14
CA TRP A 69 -1.91 -10.25 -4.99
C TRP A 69 -1.59 -11.27 -6.08
N MET A 70 -1.31 -12.50 -5.65
CA MET A 70 -1.20 -13.66 -6.54
C MET A 70 -2.49 -14.48 -6.48
N TYR A 71 -3.00 -14.85 -7.64
CA TYR A 71 -4.16 -15.74 -7.75
C TYR A 71 -3.83 -17.15 -7.28
N VAL A 72 -4.69 -17.72 -6.46
CA VAL A 72 -4.53 -19.10 -5.95
C VAL A 72 -5.36 -20.05 -6.81
N ALA A 73 -4.70 -21.02 -7.45
CA ALA A 73 -5.32 -22.02 -8.32
C ALA A 73 -4.66 -23.38 -8.18
N ASP A 74 -5.45 -24.46 -8.44
CA ASP A 74 -4.96 -25.84 -8.36
C ASP A 74 -3.92 -26.16 -9.45
N SER A 75 -3.98 -25.45 -10.56
CA SER A 75 -3.00 -25.56 -11.66
C SER A 75 -2.35 -24.22 -11.91
N PRO A 76 -1.38 -23.83 -11.06
CA PRO A 76 -0.76 -22.53 -11.14
C PRO A 76 0.12 -22.39 -12.39
N GLY A 77 -0.05 -21.28 -13.11
CA GLY A 77 0.84 -20.80 -14.15
C GLY A 77 1.71 -19.65 -13.68
N GLU A 78 2.30 -18.93 -14.60
CA GLU A 78 3.01 -17.69 -14.28
C GLU A 78 2.06 -16.68 -13.60
N GLY A 79 2.48 -16.09 -12.49
CA GLY A 79 1.65 -15.15 -11.70
C GLY A 79 0.62 -15.81 -10.79
N TYR A 80 0.60 -17.16 -10.72
CA TYR A 80 -0.30 -17.91 -9.84
C TYR A 80 0.47 -18.59 -8.70
N CYS A 81 -0.29 -18.97 -7.67
CA CYS A 81 0.22 -19.68 -6.51
C CYS A 81 -0.63 -20.93 -6.25
N SER A 82 -0.01 -22.04 -5.89
CA SER A 82 -0.76 -23.23 -5.49
C SER A 82 -1.45 -23.04 -4.13
N PRO A 83 -2.56 -23.77 -3.83
CA PRO A 83 -3.22 -23.70 -2.54
C PRO A 83 -2.29 -23.98 -1.36
N GLU A 84 -1.45 -25.01 -1.46
CA GLU A 84 -0.50 -25.39 -0.40
C GLU A 84 0.54 -24.29 -0.15
N ARG A 85 1.04 -23.68 -1.21
CA ARG A 85 1.98 -22.55 -1.10
C ARG A 85 1.31 -21.32 -0.50
N ALA A 86 0.08 -21.03 -0.90
CA ALA A 86 -0.70 -19.93 -0.35
C ALA A 86 -0.97 -20.12 1.15
N GLU A 87 -1.30 -21.33 1.59
CA GLU A 87 -1.50 -21.64 3.00
C GLU A 87 -0.21 -21.47 3.81
N CYS A 88 0.91 -22.00 3.31
CA CYS A 88 2.22 -21.80 3.92
C CYS A 88 2.57 -20.30 4.04
N TRP A 89 2.29 -19.50 3.03
CA TRP A 89 2.54 -18.05 3.10
C TRP A 89 1.67 -17.35 4.14
N VAL A 90 0.40 -17.74 4.25
CA VAL A 90 -0.49 -17.17 5.28
C VAL A 90 -0.05 -17.53 6.68
N GLU A 91 0.43 -18.74 6.92
CA GLU A 91 1.03 -19.15 8.19
C GLU A 91 2.26 -18.31 8.54
N ASN A 92 2.96 -17.79 7.54
CA ASN A 92 4.12 -16.92 7.68
C ASN A 92 3.78 -15.40 7.58
N GLY A 93 2.50 -15.03 7.70
CA GLY A 93 2.06 -13.66 7.83
C GLY A 93 1.53 -12.99 6.56
N ALA A 94 1.46 -13.70 5.43
CA ALA A 94 0.81 -13.17 4.23
C ALA A 94 -0.70 -13.00 4.42
N SER A 95 -1.28 -12.02 3.74
CA SER A 95 -2.72 -11.77 3.80
C SER A 95 -3.47 -12.62 2.78
N LYS A 96 -4.64 -13.13 3.17
CA LYS A 96 -5.60 -13.74 2.26
C LYS A 96 -6.67 -12.72 1.88
N TYR A 97 -6.98 -12.70 0.59
CA TYR A 97 -8.09 -11.92 0.05
C TYR A 97 -8.98 -12.80 -0.82
N ARG A 98 -10.27 -12.55 -0.80
CA ARG A 98 -11.24 -13.23 -1.66
C ARG A 98 -12.05 -12.18 -2.40
N ASP A 99 -11.93 -12.20 -3.73
CA ASP A 99 -12.72 -11.39 -4.64
C ASP A 99 -13.69 -12.32 -5.37
N SER A 100 -14.98 -12.18 -5.12
CA SER A 100 -16.04 -13.02 -5.67
C SER A 100 -15.73 -14.53 -5.51
N GLU A 101 -15.44 -15.23 -6.57
CA GLU A 101 -15.12 -16.66 -6.58
C GLU A 101 -13.61 -16.96 -6.56
N LYS A 102 -12.77 -15.93 -6.70
CA LYS A 102 -11.31 -16.06 -6.74
C LYS A 102 -10.70 -15.87 -5.37
N LYS A 103 -9.60 -16.55 -5.14
CA LYS A 103 -8.79 -16.39 -3.93
C LYS A 103 -7.45 -15.79 -4.32
N TYR A 104 -6.97 -14.88 -3.51
CA TYR A 104 -5.67 -14.23 -3.68
C TYR A 104 -4.86 -14.33 -2.40
N VAL A 105 -3.54 -14.30 -2.54
CA VAL A 105 -2.58 -14.25 -1.43
C VAL A 105 -1.52 -13.20 -1.74
N SER A 106 -1.10 -12.43 -0.73
CA SER A 106 0.00 -11.48 -0.89
C SER A 106 1.36 -12.18 -0.80
N ASN A 107 2.41 -11.52 -1.30
CA ASN A 107 3.77 -11.99 -1.09
C ASN A 107 4.11 -11.98 0.41
N PRO A 108 4.67 -13.06 0.98
CA PRO A 108 5.00 -13.13 2.41
C PRO A 108 6.09 -12.15 2.85
N ASP A 109 6.94 -11.68 1.93
CA ASP A 109 7.96 -10.68 2.22
C ASP A 109 7.36 -9.25 2.33
N TRP A 110 6.13 -9.08 1.87
CA TRP A 110 5.40 -7.81 1.93
C TRP A 110 4.55 -7.75 3.19
N HIS A 111 4.72 -6.68 3.95
CA HIS A 111 4.10 -6.56 5.26
C HIS A 111 3.60 -5.14 5.54
N THR A 112 2.84 -5.01 6.61
CA THR A 112 2.37 -3.73 7.17
C THR A 112 1.64 -2.88 6.12
N HIS A 113 0.73 -3.52 5.39
CA HIS A 113 -0.16 -2.84 4.44
C HIS A 113 -1.00 -1.79 5.15
N SER A 114 -1.10 -0.61 4.55
CA SER A 114 -1.92 0.47 5.07
C SER A 114 -2.29 1.47 3.99
N TRP A 115 -3.07 2.46 4.38
CA TRP A 115 -3.40 3.61 3.57
C TRP A 115 -3.61 4.84 4.45
N LEU A 116 -3.35 6.02 3.90
CA LEU A 116 -3.55 7.29 4.56
C LEU A 116 -4.26 8.27 3.64
N THR A 117 -5.07 9.14 4.23
CA THR A 117 -5.60 10.32 3.53
C THR A 117 -4.49 11.33 3.26
N ALA A 118 -4.75 12.30 2.39
CA ALA A 118 -3.78 13.36 2.12
C ALA A 118 -3.42 14.16 3.37
N ASP A 119 -4.39 14.42 4.26
CA ASP A 119 -4.14 15.13 5.53
C ASP A 119 -3.23 14.34 6.47
N GLU A 120 -3.50 13.04 6.63
CA GLU A 120 -2.66 12.17 7.47
C GLU A 120 -1.26 12.01 6.88
N PHE A 121 -1.16 11.87 5.56
CA PHE A 121 0.13 11.78 4.88
C PHE A 121 0.93 13.08 5.01
N ALA A 122 0.28 14.24 4.90
CA ALA A 122 0.93 15.54 5.13
C ALA A 122 1.54 15.63 6.53
N VAL A 123 0.83 15.17 7.56
CA VAL A 123 1.35 15.14 8.94
C VAL A 123 2.55 14.20 9.05
N ALA A 124 2.49 13.01 8.40
CA ALA A 124 3.59 12.05 8.47
C ALA A 124 4.89 12.58 7.85
N ILE A 125 4.80 13.31 6.74
CA ILE A 125 5.98 13.79 6.01
C ILE A 125 6.44 15.19 6.43
N GLU A 126 5.72 15.86 7.33
CA GLU A 126 6.03 17.22 7.78
C GLU A 126 7.48 17.36 8.20
N GLY A 127 8.18 18.33 7.59
CA GLY A 127 9.57 18.64 7.88
C GLY A 127 10.60 17.62 7.42
N SER A 128 10.20 16.61 6.65
CA SER A 128 11.13 15.59 6.14
C SER A 128 12.10 16.13 5.09
N GLY A 129 11.64 17.07 4.25
CA GLY A 129 12.43 17.60 3.14
C GLY A 129 12.67 16.60 2.00
N GLU A 130 11.92 15.51 1.96
CA GLU A 130 12.05 14.44 0.97
C GLU A 130 11.20 14.75 -0.28
N PRO A 131 11.82 15.11 -1.42
CA PRO A 131 11.10 15.64 -2.57
C PRO A 131 10.11 14.65 -3.19
N GLU A 132 10.39 13.35 -3.16
CA GLU A 132 9.49 12.33 -3.69
C GLU A 132 8.20 12.22 -2.87
N TYR A 133 8.29 12.30 -1.54
CA TYR A 133 7.13 12.28 -0.65
C TYR A 133 6.32 13.57 -0.80
N GLU A 134 6.96 14.71 -0.94
CA GLU A 134 6.30 15.99 -1.23
C GLU A 134 5.58 15.98 -2.58
N ALA A 135 6.16 15.35 -3.61
CA ALA A 135 5.53 15.21 -4.92
C ALA A 135 4.28 14.30 -4.85
N ILE A 136 4.33 13.21 -4.07
CA ILE A 136 3.16 12.36 -3.82
C ILE A 136 2.04 13.17 -3.18
N LEU A 137 2.34 13.92 -2.12
CA LEU A 137 1.35 14.78 -1.45
C LEU A 137 0.76 15.82 -2.40
N ALA A 138 1.59 16.47 -3.21
CA ALA A 138 1.14 17.46 -4.19
C ALA A 138 0.17 16.86 -5.22
N ALA A 139 0.44 15.64 -5.69
CA ALA A 139 -0.47 14.93 -6.58
C ALA A 139 -1.81 14.62 -5.90
N MET A 140 -1.79 14.12 -4.65
CA MET A 140 -3.00 13.86 -3.88
C MET A 140 -3.84 15.14 -3.70
N ARG A 141 -3.19 16.26 -3.33
CA ARG A 141 -3.86 17.57 -3.17
C ARG A 141 -4.43 18.10 -4.47
N SER A 142 -3.80 17.83 -5.60
CA SER A 142 -4.31 18.21 -6.92
C SER A 142 -5.63 17.50 -7.23
N PHE A 143 -5.75 16.21 -6.90
CA PHE A 143 -7.02 15.48 -7.04
C PHE A 143 -8.10 16.01 -6.12
N GLU A 144 -7.79 16.30 -4.87
CA GLU A 144 -8.74 16.90 -3.91
C GLU A 144 -9.22 18.27 -4.37
N ALA A 145 -8.34 19.11 -4.90
CA ALA A 145 -8.70 20.41 -5.46
C ALA A 145 -9.67 20.29 -6.64
N GLY A 146 -9.63 19.18 -7.38
CA GLY A 146 -10.59 18.84 -8.43
C GLY A 146 -11.88 18.20 -7.93
N GLY A 147 -12.08 18.07 -6.63
CA GLY A 147 -13.28 17.49 -6.01
C GLY A 147 -13.26 15.97 -5.82
N ALA A 148 -12.14 15.31 -6.12
CA ALA A 148 -11.97 13.88 -5.85
C ALA A 148 -11.55 13.61 -4.39
N GLN A 149 -11.76 12.39 -3.91
CA GLN A 149 -11.03 11.89 -2.75
C GLN A 149 -9.67 11.39 -3.20
N ALA A 150 -8.66 11.50 -2.34
CA ALA A 150 -7.33 10.95 -2.59
C ALA A 150 -6.82 10.18 -1.37
N ARG A 151 -6.07 9.12 -1.64
CA ARG A 151 -5.35 8.36 -0.62
C ARG A 151 -4.04 7.83 -1.18
N ILE A 152 -3.09 7.54 -0.30
CA ILE A 152 -1.92 6.72 -0.62
C ILE A 152 -2.11 5.33 -0.03
N VAL A 153 -1.93 4.31 -0.85
CA VAL A 153 -1.90 2.90 -0.44
C VAL A 153 -0.46 2.45 -0.45
N PHE A 154 0.00 1.80 0.60
CA PHE A 154 1.40 1.42 0.70
C PHE A 154 1.60 0.15 1.54
N TRP A 155 2.75 -0.48 1.35
CA TRP A 155 3.27 -1.60 2.13
C TRP A 155 4.80 -1.60 2.10
N PHE A 156 5.39 -2.48 2.85
CA PHE A 156 6.85 -2.58 2.98
C PHE A 156 7.32 -3.99 2.62
N ASP A 157 8.58 -4.10 2.25
CA ASP A 157 9.28 -5.36 2.11
C ASP A 157 10.51 -5.45 3.03
N ASN A 158 11.14 -6.64 3.08
CA ASN A 158 12.38 -6.89 3.84
C ASN A 158 13.52 -7.31 2.91
#